data_e0719043db966f036639336b7f4e6d61
#
_entry.id   e0719043db966f036639336b7f4e6d61
#
_cell.length_a   1.000
_cell.length_b   1.000
_cell.length_c   1.000
_cell.angle_alpha   90.00
_cell.angle_beta   90.00
_cell.angle_gamma   90.00
#
_symmetry.space_group_name_H-M   'P 1'
#
loop_
_entity.id
_entity.type
_entity.pdbx_description
1 polymer ?
#
loop_
_entity_poly.entity_id
_entity_poly.type
_entity_poly.pdbx_seq_one_letter_code
_entity_poly.pdbx_strand_id
1 'polypeptide(L)'
;MKKRMLRIAMLLMAAMLACAPALAEVDAFTSASVTDFYGDNALTGDELMDAINSFSGFYLVCTTNPDGSANAAYFIYGCAELDGKYYLKMGLAENQSRQNLLTNGEGLAVYAATPAGGEEDELYAVSGARMRFTVTNDADVLAALEVEEGGSTIVCEITETKSLG
;
A
#
# COMPACT_ATOMS: atom_id res chain seq x y z
N MET A 1 -11.52 19.89 53.94
CA MET A 1 -11.89 18.70 53.14
C MET A 1 -11.87 18.96 51.63
N LYS A 2 -12.53 19.98 51.07
CA LYS A 2 -12.62 20.26 49.62
C LYS A 2 -11.24 20.39 48.88
N LYS A 3 -10.23 21.02 49.46
CA LYS A 3 -8.90 21.17 48.85
C LYS A 3 -8.09 19.85 48.74
N ARG A 4 -8.32 18.90 49.68
CA ARG A 4 -7.69 17.55 49.62
C ARG A 4 -8.34 16.67 48.56
N MET A 5 -9.64 16.72 48.41
CA MET A 5 -10.37 15.97 47.38
C MET A 5 -9.98 16.45 45.95
N LEU A 6 -9.80 17.78 45.76
CA LEU A 6 -9.39 18.33 44.46
C LEU A 6 -7.98 17.88 44.09
N ARG A 7 -7.04 17.79 45.02
CA ARG A 7 -5.66 17.32 44.78
C ARG A 7 -5.63 15.82 44.46
N ILE A 8 -6.48 15.00 45.07
CA ILE A 8 -6.58 13.57 44.77
C ILE A 8 -7.22 13.35 43.40
N ALA A 9 -8.23 14.15 43.03
CA ALA A 9 -8.83 14.09 41.69
C ALA A 9 -7.87 14.48 40.59
N MET A 10 -7.03 15.52 40.79
CA MET A 10 -5.98 15.89 39.83
C MET A 10 -4.88 14.84 39.71
N LEU A 11 -4.47 14.20 40.81
CA LEU A 11 -3.49 13.11 40.78
C LEU A 11 -4.02 11.87 40.04
N LEU A 12 -5.28 11.52 40.22
CA LEU A 12 -5.93 10.42 39.52
C LEU A 12 -6.09 10.71 38.01
N MET A 13 -6.41 11.95 37.64
CA MET A 13 -6.49 12.37 36.23
C MET A 13 -5.12 12.36 35.56
N ALA A 14 -4.06 12.83 36.26
CA ALA A 14 -2.69 12.75 35.74
C ALA A 14 -2.18 11.31 35.61
N ALA A 15 -2.57 10.40 36.51
CA ALA A 15 -2.23 8.98 36.42
C ALA A 15 -2.96 8.27 35.27
N MET A 16 -4.20 8.67 34.96
CA MET A 16 -4.93 8.13 33.81
C MET A 16 -4.37 8.60 32.46
N LEU A 17 -3.83 9.83 32.38
CA LEU A 17 -3.14 10.31 31.18
C LEU A 17 -1.76 9.64 30.99
N ALA A 18 -1.10 9.22 32.07
CA ALA A 18 0.20 8.54 32.00
C ALA A 18 0.07 7.05 31.64
N CYS A 19 -1.13 6.47 31.73
CA CYS A 19 -1.45 5.09 31.35
C CYS A 19 -2.11 4.98 29.97
N ALA A 20 -2.11 6.05 29.14
CA ALA A 20 -2.35 5.85 27.73
C ALA A 20 -1.24 4.89 27.24
N PRO A 21 -1.59 3.68 26.74
CA PRO A 21 -0.56 2.87 26.10
C PRO A 21 0.07 3.76 25.05
N ALA A 22 1.38 3.98 25.15
CA ALA A 22 2.12 4.48 24.02
C ALA A 22 1.81 3.44 22.93
N LEU A 23 0.93 3.80 21.98
CA LEU A 23 0.82 3.08 20.74
C LEU A 23 2.24 3.15 20.19
N ALA A 24 2.98 2.07 20.35
CA ALA A 24 4.26 1.94 19.68
C ALA A 24 3.95 2.29 18.23
N GLU A 25 4.68 3.26 17.70
CA GLU A 25 4.59 3.61 16.29
C GLU A 25 4.94 2.32 15.55
N VAL A 26 3.90 1.61 15.10
CA VAL A 26 4.09 0.37 14.35
C VAL A 26 4.66 0.83 13.04
N ASP A 27 5.89 0.42 12.76
CA ASP A 27 6.52 0.68 11.47
C ASP A 27 5.53 0.24 10.39
N ALA A 28 5.01 1.22 9.65
CA ALA A 28 3.78 1.08 8.88
C ALA A 28 3.89 0.05 7.75
N PHE A 29 5.11 -0.40 7.44
CA PHE A 29 5.34 -1.35 6.36
C PHE A 29 6.38 -2.39 6.77
N THR A 30 5.96 -3.35 7.56
CA THR A 30 6.81 -4.47 7.99
C THR A 30 6.23 -5.79 7.49
N SER A 31 7.10 -6.78 7.28
CA SER A 31 6.66 -8.15 7.14
C SER A 31 6.17 -8.66 8.50
N ALA A 32 4.99 -9.27 8.54
CA ALA A 32 4.46 -9.90 9.75
C ALA A 32 5.19 -11.21 10.07
N SER A 33 5.97 -11.75 9.12
CA SER A 33 6.72 -12.98 9.27
C SER A 33 8.13 -12.69 9.77
N VAL A 34 8.62 -13.53 10.69
CA VAL A 34 10.02 -13.55 11.11
C VAL A 34 10.92 -14.06 9.98
N THR A 35 10.37 -14.91 9.11
CA THR A 35 11.03 -15.44 7.91
C THR A 35 10.33 -14.90 6.67
N ASP A 36 11.09 -14.23 5.81
CA ASP A 36 10.60 -13.82 4.49
C ASP A 36 10.75 -14.99 3.53
N PHE A 37 9.65 -15.69 3.28
CA PHE A 37 9.62 -16.86 2.38
C PHE A 37 9.74 -16.47 0.90
N TYR A 38 9.52 -15.22 0.55
CA TYR A 38 9.48 -14.71 -0.83
C TYR A 38 10.62 -13.74 -1.15
N GLY A 39 11.57 -13.55 -0.22
CA GLY A 39 12.65 -12.58 -0.36
C GLY A 39 13.49 -12.79 -1.61
N ASP A 40 13.84 -14.04 -1.91
CA ASP A 40 14.67 -14.43 -3.07
C ASP A 40 13.91 -14.26 -4.40
N ASN A 41 12.58 -14.15 -4.37
CA ASN A 41 11.70 -13.98 -5.52
C ASN A 41 11.07 -12.57 -5.56
N ALA A 42 11.55 -11.65 -4.76
CA ALA A 42 11.08 -10.28 -4.74
C ALA A 42 11.44 -9.55 -6.03
N LEU A 43 10.43 -9.01 -6.71
CA LEU A 43 10.62 -8.20 -7.91
C LEU A 43 10.75 -6.72 -7.54
N THR A 44 11.68 -6.01 -8.19
CA THR A 44 11.90 -4.57 -7.98
C THR A 44 12.25 -3.87 -9.29
N GLY A 45 12.12 -2.55 -9.34
CA GLY A 45 12.57 -1.74 -10.47
C GLY A 45 11.97 -2.20 -11.80
N ASP A 46 12.81 -2.29 -12.82
CA ASP A 46 12.39 -2.65 -14.18
C ASP A 46 11.83 -4.07 -14.28
N GLU A 47 12.35 -5.02 -13.51
CA GLU A 47 11.83 -6.39 -13.48
C GLU A 47 10.39 -6.44 -12.99
N LEU A 48 10.07 -5.65 -11.95
CA LEU A 48 8.72 -5.53 -11.44
C LEU A 48 7.80 -4.84 -12.45
N MET A 49 8.28 -3.76 -13.08
CA MET A 49 7.53 -3.04 -14.11
C MET A 49 7.20 -3.96 -15.30
N ASP A 50 8.17 -4.69 -15.81
CA ASP A 50 7.99 -5.62 -16.92
C ASP A 50 7.02 -6.75 -16.57
N ALA A 51 7.14 -7.30 -15.36
CA ALA A 51 6.24 -8.34 -14.86
C ALA A 51 4.80 -7.82 -14.74
N ILE A 52 4.57 -6.64 -14.17
CA ILE A 52 3.26 -6.01 -14.12
C ILE A 52 2.69 -5.81 -15.52
N ASN A 53 3.48 -5.26 -16.44
CA ASN A 53 3.04 -4.94 -17.80
C ASN A 53 2.87 -6.17 -18.72
N SER A 54 3.28 -7.36 -18.27
CA SER A 54 2.93 -8.60 -18.94
C SER A 54 1.42 -8.93 -18.85
N PHE A 55 0.70 -8.25 -17.95
CA PHE A 55 -0.70 -8.48 -17.65
C PHE A 55 -1.03 -9.94 -17.29
N SER A 56 -0.03 -10.63 -16.76
CA SER A 56 -0.12 -12.01 -16.31
C SER A 56 0.15 -12.05 -14.82
N GLY A 57 -0.73 -12.68 -14.03
CA GLY A 57 -0.56 -12.78 -12.59
C GLY A 57 -1.76 -12.31 -11.79
N PHE A 58 -1.53 -12.10 -10.50
CA PHE A 58 -2.53 -11.66 -9.55
C PHE A 58 -2.27 -10.20 -9.15
N TYR A 59 -3.30 -9.38 -9.23
CA TYR A 59 -3.26 -7.95 -8.95
C TYR A 59 -4.24 -7.61 -7.83
N LEU A 60 -3.77 -7.01 -6.76
CA LEU A 60 -4.60 -6.59 -5.65
C LEU A 60 -4.30 -5.14 -5.30
N VAL A 61 -5.35 -4.36 -5.03
CA VAL A 61 -5.24 -3.00 -4.50
C VAL A 61 -5.97 -2.94 -3.17
N CYS A 62 -5.26 -2.52 -2.14
CA CYS A 62 -5.78 -2.34 -0.78
C CYS A 62 -5.85 -0.83 -0.47
N THR A 63 -6.98 -0.41 0.05
CA THR A 63 -7.25 0.99 0.46
C THR A 63 -7.98 0.99 1.80
N THR A 64 -8.10 2.15 2.43
CA THR A 64 -8.80 2.31 3.71
C THR A 64 -10.11 3.03 3.49
N ASN A 65 -11.20 2.47 3.98
CA ASN A 65 -12.53 3.09 3.99
C ASN A 65 -12.60 4.26 4.98
N PRO A 66 -13.59 5.17 4.85
CA PRO A 66 -13.75 6.30 5.78
C PRO A 66 -13.97 5.90 7.25
N ASP A 67 -14.46 4.70 7.50
CA ASP A 67 -14.64 4.13 8.84
C ASP A 67 -13.39 3.44 9.40
N GLY A 68 -12.27 3.48 8.66
CA GLY A 68 -11.01 2.84 9.01
C GLY A 68 -10.93 1.36 8.67
N SER A 69 -11.98 0.76 8.14
CA SER A 69 -11.94 -0.65 7.71
C SER A 69 -11.13 -0.82 6.42
N ALA A 70 -10.52 -2.00 6.25
CA ALA A 70 -9.79 -2.33 5.04
C ALA A 70 -10.73 -2.61 3.87
N ASN A 71 -10.36 -2.11 2.70
CA ASN A 71 -10.99 -2.45 1.42
C ASN A 71 -9.93 -3.03 0.51
N ALA A 72 -10.20 -4.18 -0.10
CA ALA A 72 -9.30 -4.84 -1.03
C ALA A 72 -10.06 -5.32 -2.25
N ALA A 73 -9.50 -5.08 -3.43
CA ALA A 73 -10.14 -5.46 -4.68
C ALA A 73 -9.11 -5.83 -5.75
N TYR A 74 -9.51 -6.71 -6.65
CA TYR A 74 -8.73 -7.08 -7.81
C TYR A 74 -8.88 -6.01 -8.89
N PHE A 75 -7.76 -5.39 -9.26
CA PHE A 75 -7.68 -4.43 -10.36
C PHE A 75 -6.39 -4.62 -11.11
N ILE A 76 -6.48 -4.83 -12.40
CA ILE A 76 -5.32 -4.82 -13.29
C ILE A 76 -4.83 -3.37 -13.42
N TYR A 77 -3.55 -3.17 -13.23
CA TYR A 77 -2.87 -1.88 -13.39
C TYR A 77 -1.62 -2.05 -14.25
N GLY A 78 -1.21 -0.99 -14.92
CA GLY A 78 0.08 -0.91 -15.58
C GLY A 78 1.11 -0.21 -14.70
N CYS A 79 2.38 -0.32 -15.07
CA CYS A 79 3.48 0.38 -14.43
C CYS A 79 4.31 1.14 -15.49
N ALA A 80 4.82 2.30 -15.12
CA ALA A 80 5.71 3.10 -15.97
C ALA A 80 6.84 3.69 -15.13
N GLU A 81 8.00 3.86 -15.75
CA GLU A 81 9.13 4.57 -15.15
C GLU A 81 9.17 6.01 -15.72
N LEU A 82 9.45 6.98 -14.86
CA LEU A 82 9.73 8.35 -15.23
C LEU A 82 10.75 8.95 -14.25
N ASP A 83 11.88 9.40 -14.78
CA ASP A 83 12.96 10.05 -14.02
C ASP A 83 13.46 9.24 -12.80
N GLY A 84 13.58 7.92 -12.95
CA GLY A 84 14.03 7.00 -11.90
C GLY A 84 12.98 6.64 -10.86
N LYS A 85 11.73 7.04 -11.08
CA LYS A 85 10.59 6.69 -10.24
C LYS A 85 9.62 5.79 -10.99
N TYR A 86 8.91 4.94 -10.25
CA TYR A 86 7.92 4.04 -10.82
C TYR A 86 6.50 4.46 -10.44
N TYR A 87 5.60 4.39 -11.40
CA TYR A 87 4.22 4.83 -11.27
C TYR A 87 3.25 3.74 -11.69
N LEU A 88 2.27 3.44 -10.84
CA LEU A 88 1.14 2.59 -11.20
C LEU A 88 0.08 3.41 -11.92
N LYS A 89 -0.44 2.90 -13.03
CA LYS A 89 -1.55 3.49 -13.80
C LYS A 89 -2.77 2.61 -13.62
N MET A 90 -3.74 3.08 -12.82
CA MET A 90 -4.94 2.33 -12.44
C MET A 90 -6.17 2.90 -13.12
N GLY A 91 -6.74 2.18 -14.09
CA GLY A 91 -8.03 2.51 -14.68
C GLY A 91 -9.16 2.10 -13.73
N LEU A 92 -9.71 3.03 -12.97
CA LEU A 92 -10.73 2.75 -11.97
C LEU A 92 -12.06 3.43 -12.34
N ALA A 93 -13.11 2.62 -12.49
CA ALA A 93 -14.47 3.10 -12.56
C ALA A 93 -14.90 3.74 -11.21
N GLU A 94 -16.09 4.32 -11.16
CA GLU A 94 -16.71 4.82 -9.93
C GLU A 94 -16.97 3.64 -8.96
N ASN A 95 -16.08 3.48 -7.98
CA ASN A 95 -16.15 2.44 -6.95
C ASN A 95 -15.49 2.89 -5.66
N GLN A 96 -15.61 2.08 -4.60
CA GLN A 96 -15.08 2.41 -3.28
C GLN A 96 -13.57 2.61 -3.28
N SER A 97 -12.80 1.80 -4.02
CA SER A 97 -11.34 1.94 -4.08
C SER A 97 -10.93 3.29 -4.69
N ARG A 98 -11.63 3.73 -5.76
CA ARG A 98 -11.41 5.05 -6.35
C ARG A 98 -11.68 6.16 -5.34
N GLN A 99 -12.82 6.12 -4.64
CA GLN A 99 -13.17 7.11 -3.63
C GLN A 99 -12.14 7.16 -2.49
N ASN A 100 -11.70 6.01 -2.02
CA ASN A 100 -10.69 5.92 -0.98
C ASN A 100 -9.35 6.54 -1.44
N LEU A 101 -8.89 6.24 -2.67
CA LEU A 101 -7.66 6.80 -3.21
C LEU A 101 -7.73 8.31 -3.40
N LEU A 102 -8.84 8.82 -3.91
CA LEU A 102 -9.05 10.27 -4.08
C LEU A 102 -9.15 11.01 -2.73
N THR A 103 -9.58 10.33 -1.67
CA THR A 103 -9.75 10.91 -0.35
C THR A 103 -8.46 10.81 0.49
N ASN A 104 -7.84 9.63 0.53
CA ASN A 104 -6.71 9.34 1.42
C ASN A 104 -5.35 9.57 0.73
N GLY A 105 -5.31 9.52 -0.60
CA GLY A 105 -4.11 9.76 -1.38
C GLY A 105 -3.07 8.62 -1.32
N GLU A 106 -3.38 7.48 -0.70
CA GLU A 106 -2.42 6.39 -0.51
C GLU A 106 -3.08 5.01 -0.52
N GLY A 107 -2.27 3.97 -0.72
CA GLY A 107 -2.69 2.59 -0.67
C GLY A 107 -1.54 1.60 -0.77
N LEU A 108 -1.91 0.33 -0.84
CA LEU A 108 -0.99 -0.79 -1.04
C LEU A 108 -1.44 -1.57 -2.28
N ALA A 109 -0.54 -1.77 -3.22
CA ALA A 109 -0.73 -2.70 -4.33
C ALA A 109 0.08 -3.98 -4.09
N VAL A 110 -0.45 -5.10 -4.55
CA VAL A 110 0.24 -6.38 -4.53
C VAL A 110 0.20 -6.95 -5.94
N TYR A 111 1.37 -7.33 -6.43
CA TYR A 111 1.52 -8.10 -7.65
C TYR A 111 2.16 -9.43 -7.33
N ALA A 112 1.59 -10.52 -7.82
CA ALA A 112 2.17 -11.86 -7.74
C ALA A 112 2.09 -12.52 -9.12
N ALA A 113 3.23 -12.91 -9.66
CA ALA A 113 3.30 -13.64 -10.92
C ALA A 113 2.61 -15.01 -10.77
N THR A 114 1.89 -15.43 -11.79
CA THR A 114 1.37 -16.79 -11.82
C THR A 114 2.55 -17.74 -12.01
N PRO A 115 2.77 -18.71 -11.10
CA PRO A 115 3.81 -19.69 -11.27
C PRO A 115 3.58 -20.47 -12.58
N ALA A 116 4.60 -20.60 -13.38
CA ALA A 116 4.55 -21.48 -14.54
C ALA A 116 4.58 -22.93 -14.04
N GLY A 117 3.41 -23.50 -13.75
CA GLY A 117 3.15 -24.91 -13.42
C GLY A 117 4.31 -25.64 -12.74
N GLY A 118 4.52 -25.38 -11.47
CA GLY A 118 5.60 -25.98 -10.69
C GLY A 118 5.20 -27.27 -9.97
N GLU A 119 6.19 -28.07 -9.61
CA GLU A 119 6.03 -29.22 -8.72
C GLU A 119 5.69 -28.74 -7.30
N GLU A 120 5.21 -29.61 -6.42
CA GLU A 120 4.80 -29.26 -5.03
C GLU A 120 5.89 -28.54 -4.21
N ASP A 121 7.17 -28.69 -4.57
CA ASP A 121 8.30 -28.05 -3.91
C ASP A 121 8.46 -26.55 -4.24
N GLU A 122 7.67 -26.01 -5.18
CA GLU A 122 7.72 -24.61 -5.61
C GLU A 122 6.61 -23.72 -5.01
N LEU A 123 5.99 -24.15 -3.91
CA LEU A 123 4.89 -23.41 -3.27
C LEU A 123 5.26 -21.95 -2.94
N TYR A 124 6.52 -21.69 -2.64
CA TYR A 124 7.06 -20.38 -2.32
C TYR A 124 7.84 -19.72 -3.48
N ALA A 125 7.86 -20.33 -4.66
CA ALA A 125 8.53 -19.79 -5.84
C ALA A 125 7.71 -18.72 -6.59
N VAL A 126 6.80 -18.06 -5.88
CA VAL A 126 5.98 -16.97 -6.45
C VAL A 126 6.80 -15.69 -6.44
N SER A 127 7.11 -15.17 -7.62
CA SER A 127 7.75 -13.87 -7.78
C SER A 127 6.73 -12.75 -7.67
N GLY A 128 7.11 -11.64 -7.04
CA GLY A 128 6.18 -10.51 -6.91
C GLY A 128 6.65 -9.45 -5.92
N ALA A 129 5.75 -8.55 -5.61
CA ALA A 129 6.02 -7.46 -4.69
C ALA A 129 4.75 -6.92 -4.03
N ARG A 130 4.95 -6.33 -2.85
CA ARG A 130 4.02 -5.40 -2.21
C ARG A 130 4.55 -3.99 -2.42
N MET A 131 3.73 -3.11 -2.94
CA MET A 131 4.10 -1.73 -3.29
C MET A 131 3.23 -0.77 -2.49
N ARG A 132 3.83 0.00 -1.58
CA ARG A 132 3.18 1.18 -1.04
C ARG A 132 3.23 2.28 -2.09
N PHE A 133 2.16 3.01 -2.23
CA PHE A 133 2.08 4.10 -3.20
C PHE A 133 1.30 5.30 -2.66
N THR A 134 1.57 6.46 -3.27
CA THR A 134 0.79 7.68 -3.09
C THR A 134 0.21 8.16 -4.42
N VAL A 135 -1.03 8.66 -4.39
CA VAL A 135 -1.66 9.25 -5.57
C VAL A 135 -0.91 10.53 -5.94
N THR A 136 -0.60 10.70 -7.21
CA THR A 136 -0.04 11.96 -7.74
C THR A 136 -1.05 12.65 -8.66
N ASN A 137 -1.15 13.97 -8.49
CA ASN A 137 -1.88 14.88 -9.39
C ASN A 137 -0.93 15.92 -9.99
N ASP A 138 0.37 15.64 -10.00
CA ASP A 138 1.37 16.49 -10.62
C ASP A 138 1.14 16.54 -12.13
N ALA A 139 0.86 17.73 -12.66
CA ALA A 139 0.47 17.94 -14.05
C ALA A 139 1.61 17.53 -15.03
N ASP A 140 2.87 17.74 -14.65
CA ASP A 140 4.01 17.38 -15.50
C ASP A 140 4.16 15.85 -15.56
N VAL A 141 3.96 15.15 -14.42
CA VAL A 141 3.94 13.68 -14.36
C VAL A 141 2.79 13.11 -15.18
N LEU A 142 1.57 13.64 -15.01
CA LEU A 142 0.41 13.19 -15.76
C LEU A 142 0.60 13.36 -17.25
N ALA A 143 1.12 14.51 -17.70
CA ALA A 143 1.41 14.79 -19.11
C ALA A 143 2.48 13.85 -19.67
N ALA A 144 3.57 13.62 -18.94
CA ALA A 144 4.64 12.71 -19.35
C ALA A 144 4.18 11.26 -19.47
N LEU A 145 3.25 10.84 -18.61
CA LEU A 145 2.66 9.50 -18.62
C LEU A 145 1.43 9.38 -19.54
N GLU A 146 1.10 10.44 -20.29
CA GLU A 146 -0.03 10.49 -21.22
C GLU A 146 -1.38 10.16 -20.52
N VAL A 147 -1.59 10.72 -19.32
CA VAL A 147 -2.81 10.54 -18.54
C VAL A 147 -3.56 11.86 -18.47
N GLU A 148 -4.87 11.82 -18.81
CA GLU A 148 -5.76 12.97 -18.72
C GLU A 148 -6.09 13.30 -17.26
N GLU A 149 -5.90 14.56 -16.85
CA GLU A 149 -6.27 15.06 -15.53
C GLU A 149 -7.78 14.91 -15.29
N GLY A 150 -8.15 14.37 -14.13
CA GLY A 150 -9.57 14.13 -13.80
C GLY A 150 -10.23 12.98 -14.56
N GLY A 151 -9.50 12.25 -15.40
CA GLY A 151 -9.97 11.07 -16.11
C GLY A 151 -10.23 9.87 -15.19
N SER A 152 -10.53 8.72 -15.79
CA SER A 152 -10.74 7.46 -15.06
C SER A 152 -9.47 6.82 -14.54
N THR A 153 -8.30 7.21 -15.07
CA THR A 153 -7.00 6.68 -14.66
C THR A 153 -6.46 7.47 -13.47
N ILE A 154 -6.15 6.78 -12.38
CA ILE A 154 -5.41 7.32 -11.24
C ILE A 154 -3.95 6.92 -11.40
N VAL A 155 -3.04 7.89 -11.25
CA VAL A 155 -1.59 7.68 -11.24
C VAL A 155 -1.10 7.68 -9.81
N CYS A 156 -0.28 6.68 -9.47
CA CYS A 156 0.24 6.50 -8.11
C CYS A 156 1.75 6.28 -8.16
N GLU A 157 2.52 7.12 -7.48
CA GLU A 157 3.96 6.94 -7.31
C GLU A 157 4.23 5.80 -6.33
N ILE A 158 5.05 4.82 -6.71
CA ILE A 158 5.51 3.76 -5.80
C ILE A 158 6.55 4.37 -4.87
N THR A 159 6.25 4.38 -3.57
CA THR A 159 7.11 4.96 -2.53
C THR A 159 7.95 3.93 -1.80
N GLU A 160 7.52 2.68 -1.79
CA GLU A 160 8.24 1.56 -1.17
C GLU A 160 7.85 0.24 -1.84
N THR A 161 8.83 -0.65 -2.02
CA THR A 161 8.62 -2.01 -2.54
C THR A 161 9.22 -3.02 -1.58
N LYS A 162 8.46 -4.09 -1.28
CA LYS A 162 8.89 -5.23 -0.45
C LYS A 162 8.46 -6.55 -1.09
N SER A 163 9.09 -7.64 -0.65
CA SER A 163 8.69 -9.01 -0.99
C SER A 163 7.22 -9.30 -0.63
N LEU A 164 6.71 -10.42 -1.06
CA LEU A 164 5.32 -10.83 -0.78
C LEU A 164 5.07 -11.19 0.70
N GLY A 165 6.10 -11.45 1.51
CA GLY A 165 5.96 -11.65 2.96
C GLY A 165 6.72 -12.80 3.54
#